data_86d0cf9a45e88350228f8ea0058f5f26
#
_entry.id   86d0cf9a45e88350228f8ea0058f5f26
#
_cell.length_a   1.000
_cell.length_b   1.000
_cell.length_c   1.000
_cell.angle_alpha   90.00
_cell.angle_beta   90.00
_cell.angle_gamma   90.00
#
_symmetry.space_group_name_H-M   'P 1'
#
loop_
_entity.id
_entity.type
_entity.pdbx_description
1 polymer ?
#
loop_
_entity_poly.entity_id
_entity_poly.type
_entity_poly.pdbx_seq_one_letter_code
_entity_poly.pdbx_strand_id
1 'polypeptide(L)'
;LQVPTFRVGYTITTDKLDAFYKQVKAKGVTMTALLAKAAAVTLARHPQVNAATTEAGMAYPASINVAIAVAMEDGGLITPVLAAADRTDLYSLSRSWADLVERARAKQLKPDEYSTGTFTLSNLGMFGVDRFDAILPPGTGAILAVAASRPTVVAGKDGSISVKRQMQVNLTCDHRTIYGADAAAFLK
;
A
#
# COMPACT_ATOMS: atom_id res chain seq x y z
N LEU A 1 8.69 6.59 23.26
CA LEU A 1 8.53 7.73 22.34
C LEU A 1 7.25 7.54 21.53
N GLN A 2 6.30 8.42 21.73
CA GLN A 2 5.06 8.41 20.95
C GLN A 2 5.30 9.15 19.64
N VAL A 3 5.03 8.47 18.52
CA VAL A 3 5.05 9.08 17.19
C VAL A 3 3.72 9.80 16.98
N PRO A 4 3.71 11.13 16.73
CA PRO A 4 2.46 11.83 16.41
C PRO A 4 1.99 11.44 15.03
N THR A 5 0.91 10.68 14.95
CA THR A 5 0.33 10.23 13.69
C THR A 5 -0.96 10.95 13.38
N PHE A 6 -1.25 11.10 12.09
CA PHE A 6 -2.56 11.51 11.59
C PHE A 6 -2.99 10.61 10.44
N ARG A 7 -4.26 10.67 10.11
CA ARG A 7 -4.86 9.79 9.10
C ARG A 7 -5.61 10.59 8.06
N VAL A 8 -5.47 10.19 6.80
CA VAL A 8 -6.23 10.77 5.69
C VAL A 8 -6.94 9.64 4.96
N GLY A 9 -8.26 9.74 4.88
CA GLY A 9 -9.09 8.81 4.11
C GLY A 9 -9.37 9.34 2.72
N TYR A 10 -9.45 8.43 1.73
CA TYR A 10 -9.77 8.75 0.35
C TYR A 10 -10.60 7.62 -0.26
N THR A 11 -11.57 7.98 -1.11
CA THR A 11 -12.37 7.02 -1.86
C THR A 11 -11.85 6.92 -3.29
N ILE A 12 -11.38 5.73 -3.67
CA ILE A 12 -10.87 5.47 -5.01
C ILE A 12 -11.94 4.76 -5.83
N THR A 13 -12.23 5.27 -7.02
CA THR A 13 -13.06 4.55 -8.00
C THR A 13 -12.19 3.52 -8.72
N THR A 14 -12.56 2.24 -8.66
CA THR A 14 -11.71 1.12 -9.05
C THR A 14 -12.13 0.43 -10.35
N ASP A 15 -13.11 0.96 -11.08
CA ASP A 15 -13.60 0.30 -12.31
C ASP A 15 -12.47 0.07 -13.33
N LYS A 16 -11.61 1.05 -13.54
CA LYS A 16 -10.45 0.93 -14.46
C LYS A 16 -9.40 -0.03 -13.92
N LEU A 17 -9.14 0.00 -12.62
CA LEU A 17 -8.21 -0.92 -11.96
C LEU A 17 -8.68 -2.36 -12.10
N ASP A 18 -9.96 -2.61 -11.81
CA ASP A 18 -10.55 -3.94 -11.90
C ASP A 18 -10.56 -4.46 -13.34
N ALA A 19 -10.85 -3.61 -14.33
CA ALA A 19 -10.77 -3.95 -15.73
C ALA A 19 -9.34 -4.32 -16.17
N PHE A 20 -8.37 -3.53 -15.76
CA PHE A 20 -6.95 -3.81 -16.03
C PHE A 20 -6.50 -5.10 -15.36
N TYR A 21 -6.87 -5.33 -14.12
CA TYR A 21 -6.57 -6.57 -13.41
C TYR A 21 -7.09 -7.81 -14.14
N LYS A 22 -8.31 -7.77 -14.68
CA LYS A 22 -8.87 -8.85 -15.48
C LYS A 22 -8.02 -9.18 -16.72
N GLN A 23 -7.40 -8.17 -17.34
CA GLN A 23 -6.53 -8.35 -18.50
C GLN A 23 -5.19 -9.03 -18.14
N VAL A 24 -4.63 -8.73 -16.97
CA VAL A 24 -3.28 -9.19 -16.58
C VAL A 24 -3.29 -10.39 -15.64
N LYS A 25 -4.43 -10.71 -15.03
CA LYS A 25 -4.58 -11.83 -14.10
C LYS A 25 -4.12 -13.16 -14.69
N ALA A 26 -4.48 -13.45 -15.93
CA ALA A 26 -4.09 -14.68 -16.64
C ALA A 26 -2.57 -14.79 -16.88
N LYS A 27 -1.85 -13.65 -16.79
CA LYS A 27 -0.39 -13.57 -16.93
C LYS A 27 0.34 -13.68 -15.60
N GLY A 28 -0.35 -14.06 -14.53
CA GLY A 28 0.22 -14.25 -13.19
C GLY A 28 0.29 -13.00 -12.31
N VAL A 29 -0.30 -11.88 -12.72
CA VAL A 29 -0.35 -10.65 -11.92
C VAL A 29 -1.40 -10.80 -10.82
N THR A 30 -1.01 -10.52 -9.57
CA THR A 30 -1.92 -10.47 -8.44
C THR A 30 -2.40 -9.03 -8.17
N MET A 31 -3.56 -8.90 -7.56
CA MET A 31 -4.06 -7.58 -7.15
C MET A 31 -3.11 -6.91 -6.15
N THR A 32 -2.50 -7.67 -5.26
CA THR A 32 -1.52 -7.17 -4.29
C THR A 32 -0.31 -6.56 -4.98
N ALA A 33 0.28 -7.24 -5.97
CA ALA A 33 1.40 -6.71 -6.73
C ALA A 33 1.02 -5.47 -7.54
N LEU A 34 -0.20 -5.45 -8.08
CA LEU A 34 -0.72 -4.30 -8.82
C LEU A 34 -0.89 -3.07 -7.91
N LEU A 35 -1.44 -3.24 -6.72
CA LEU A 35 -1.58 -2.18 -5.72
C LEU A 35 -0.22 -1.69 -5.23
N ALA A 36 0.72 -2.60 -4.97
CA ALA A 36 2.08 -2.25 -4.58
C ALA A 36 2.80 -1.46 -5.68
N LYS A 37 2.64 -1.84 -6.94
CA LYS A 37 3.19 -1.11 -8.08
C LYS A 37 2.59 0.30 -8.19
N ALA A 38 1.29 0.42 -8.05
CA ALA A 38 0.59 1.72 -8.07
C ALA A 38 1.11 2.63 -6.95
N ALA A 39 1.23 2.11 -5.73
CA ALA A 39 1.77 2.85 -4.61
C ALA A 39 3.24 3.28 -4.86
N ALA A 40 4.07 2.38 -5.36
CA ALA A 40 5.48 2.66 -5.62
C ALA A 40 5.69 3.75 -6.69
N VAL A 41 4.95 3.68 -7.79
CA VAL A 41 5.00 4.69 -8.86
C VAL A 41 4.52 6.04 -8.35
N THR A 42 3.52 6.06 -7.48
CA THR A 42 3.03 7.29 -6.84
C THR A 42 4.04 7.84 -5.84
N LEU A 43 4.68 6.99 -5.04
CA LEU A 43 5.74 7.40 -4.11
C LEU A 43 6.93 8.05 -4.84
N ALA A 44 7.26 7.60 -6.04
CA ALA A 44 8.33 8.22 -6.85
C ALA A 44 8.03 9.69 -7.18
N ARG A 45 6.74 10.05 -7.27
CA ARG A 45 6.27 11.43 -7.49
C ARG A 45 6.02 12.20 -6.19
N HIS A 46 5.98 11.50 -5.05
CA HIS A 46 5.72 12.06 -3.73
C HIS A 46 6.76 11.56 -2.71
N PRO A 47 8.05 11.92 -2.90
CA PRO A 47 9.15 11.38 -2.08
C PRO A 47 9.00 11.68 -0.59
N GLN A 48 8.25 12.73 -0.22
CA GLN A 48 7.98 13.07 1.17
C GLN A 48 7.20 11.95 1.90
N VAL A 49 6.35 11.23 1.19
CA VAL A 49 5.57 10.11 1.76
C VAL A 49 6.42 8.85 1.93
N ASN A 50 7.54 8.75 1.22
CA ASN A 50 8.53 7.67 1.39
C ASN A 50 9.63 8.01 2.42
N ALA A 51 9.63 9.22 2.98
CA ALA A 51 10.58 9.69 3.96
C ALA A 51 10.25 9.20 5.38
N ALA A 52 11.22 9.24 6.26
CA ALA A 52 11.07 8.87 7.66
C ALA A 52 11.80 9.84 8.58
N THR A 53 11.34 9.97 9.81
CA THR A 53 12.05 10.70 10.86
C THR A 53 13.01 9.74 11.59
N THR A 54 14.26 10.16 11.71
CA THR A 54 15.32 9.45 12.45
C THR A 54 15.88 10.36 13.54
N GLU A 55 16.74 9.83 14.39
CA GLU A 55 17.46 10.64 15.40
C GLU A 55 18.34 11.73 14.77
N ALA A 56 18.85 11.47 13.58
CA ALA A 56 19.70 12.42 12.83
C ALA A 56 18.88 13.45 12.01
N GLY A 57 17.54 13.37 12.02
CA GLY A 57 16.66 14.19 11.22
C GLY A 57 15.83 13.40 10.22
N MET A 58 15.34 14.05 9.16
CA MET A 58 14.58 13.38 8.11
C MET A 58 15.50 12.58 7.18
N ALA A 59 15.12 11.33 6.94
CA ALA A 59 15.79 10.45 5.98
C ALA A 59 14.93 10.30 4.73
N TYR A 60 15.57 10.43 3.57
CA TYR A 60 14.97 10.18 2.26
C TYR A 60 15.63 8.93 1.68
N PRO A 61 14.96 7.75 1.75
CA PRO A 61 15.54 6.52 1.23
C PRO A 61 15.87 6.62 -0.26
N ALA A 62 16.99 6.04 -0.67
CA ALA A 62 17.43 6.01 -2.08
C ALA A 62 16.56 5.07 -2.94
N SER A 63 15.78 4.21 -2.31
CA SER A 63 14.93 3.20 -2.95
C SER A 63 13.50 3.28 -2.41
N ILE A 64 12.55 2.82 -3.22
CA ILE A 64 11.16 2.66 -2.82
C ILE A 64 10.90 1.18 -2.62
N ASN A 65 10.84 0.77 -1.35
CA ASN A 65 10.67 -0.61 -0.94
C ASN A 65 9.31 -0.75 -0.24
N VAL A 66 8.40 -1.42 -0.90
CA VAL A 66 7.03 -1.58 -0.39
C VAL A 66 6.94 -2.86 0.44
N ALA A 67 6.77 -2.71 1.74
CA ALA A 67 6.45 -3.81 2.65
C ALA A 67 4.95 -4.09 2.58
N ILE A 68 4.56 -5.34 2.56
CA ILE A 68 3.16 -5.73 2.48
C ILE A 68 2.82 -6.64 3.66
N ALA A 69 1.82 -6.25 4.45
CA ALA A 69 1.39 -7.01 5.60
C ALA A 69 0.73 -8.34 5.18
N VAL A 70 1.24 -9.46 5.68
CA VAL A 70 0.74 -10.80 5.43
C VAL A 70 0.42 -11.48 6.76
N ALA A 71 -0.84 -11.89 6.92
CA ALA A 71 -1.25 -12.67 8.08
C ALA A 71 -0.71 -14.11 7.97
N MET A 72 -0.18 -14.61 9.08
CA MET A 72 0.33 -15.97 9.19
C MET A 72 -0.74 -16.88 9.78
N GLU A 73 -0.70 -18.16 9.41
CA GLU A 73 -1.67 -19.17 9.88
C GLU A 73 -1.63 -19.36 11.41
N ASP A 74 -0.48 -19.15 12.02
CA ASP A 74 -0.29 -19.24 13.48
C ASP A 74 -0.71 -17.97 14.25
N GLY A 75 -1.34 -17.00 13.56
CA GLY A 75 -1.82 -15.75 14.16
C GLY A 75 -0.80 -14.62 14.19
N GLY A 76 0.37 -14.80 13.61
CA GLY A 76 1.38 -13.74 13.46
C GLY A 76 1.16 -12.87 12.24
N LEU A 77 1.97 -11.82 12.12
CA LEU A 77 2.06 -10.92 10.98
C LEU A 77 3.51 -10.83 10.52
N ILE A 78 3.73 -10.90 9.22
CA ILE A 78 5.02 -10.63 8.61
C ILE A 78 4.85 -9.63 7.49
N THR A 79 5.90 -8.86 7.19
CA THR A 79 5.86 -7.80 6.17
C THR A 79 6.94 -8.02 5.12
N PRO A 80 6.78 -8.97 4.18
CA PRO A 80 7.71 -9.14 3.08
C PRO A 80 7.82 -7.87 2.25
N VAL A 81 9.02 -7.58 1.74
CA VAL A 81 9.37 -6.33 1.07
C VAL A 81 9.58 -6.55 -0.42
N LEU A 82 8.85 -5.80 -1.23
CA LEU A 82 9.13 -5.65 -2.66
C LEU A 82 10.13 -4.50 -2.85
N ALA A 83 11.39 -4.85 -3.06
CA ALA A 83 12.47 -3.88 -3.21
C ALA A 83 12.41 -3.18 -4.58
N ALA A 84 12.75 -1.89 -4.61
CA ALA A 84 12.77 -1.06 -5.82
C ALA A 84 11.49 -1.21 -6.68
N ALA A 85 10.34 -1.20 -6.03
CA ALA A 85 9.06 -1.54 -6.64
C ALA A 85 8.64 -0.57 -7.76
N ASP A 86 9.07 0.69 -7.69
CA ASP A 86 8.85 1.69 -8.74
C ASP A 86 9.59 1.37 -10.05
N ARG A 87 10.77 0.77 -9.96
CA ARG A 87 11.66 0.44 -11.09
C ARG A 87 11.50 -0.97 -11.62
N THR A 88 10.81 -1.84 -10.90
CA THR A 88 10.58 -3.22 -11.29
C THR A 88 9.30 -3.32 -12.10
N ASP A 89 9.32 -4.02 -13.23
CA ASP A 89 8.12 -4.22 -14.02
C ASP A 89 7.08 -5.06 -13.28
N LEU A 90 5.82 -4.88 -13.63
CA LEU A 90 4.68 -5.50 -12.93
C LEU A 90 4.75 -7.03 -12.91
N TYR A 91 5.22 -7.66 -13.98
CA TYR A 91 5.30 -9.13 -14.06
C TYR A 91 6.41 -9.68 -13.18
N SER A 92 7.58 -9.06 -13.21
CA SER A 92 8.69 -9.40 -12.30
C SER A 92 8.31 -9.16 -10.84
N LEU A 93 7.61 -8.07 -10.55
CA LEU A 93 7.12 -7.75 -9.22
C LEU A 93 6.13 -8.82 -8.71
N SER A 94 5.24 -9.28 -9.58
CA SER A 94 4.27 -10.35 -9.25
C SER A 94 4.94 -11.67 -8.97
N ARG A 95 5.97 -12.04 -9.73
CA ARG A 95 6.77 -13.25 -9.48
C ARG A 95 7.52 -13.17 -8.16
N SER A 96 8.15 -12.04 -7.90
CA SER A 96 8.84 -11.78 -6.62
C SER A 96 7.88 -11.86 -5.44
N TRP A 97 6.68 -11.31 -5.59
CA TRP A 97 5.66 -11.37 -4.55
C TRP A 97 5.21 -12.81 -4.26
N ALA A 98 4.96 -13.62 -5.29
CA ALA A 98 4.57 -15.02 -5.13
C ALA A 98 5.64 -15.82 -4.36
N ASP A 99 6.91 -15.66 -4.73
CA ASP A 99 8.04 -16.28 -4.04
C ASP A 99 8.16 -15.83 -2.58
N LEU A 100 8.06 -14.53 -2.33
CA LEU A 100 8.12 -13.98 -0.96
C LEU A 100 7.01 -14.53 -0.07
N VAL A 101 5.77 -14.60 -0.57
CA VAL A 101 4.63 -15.14 0.19
C VAL A 101 4.83 -16.62 0.51
N GLU A 102 5.27 -17.42 -0.45
CA GLU A 102 5.55 -18.84 -0.25
C GLU A 102 6.60 -19.05 0.83
N ARG A 103 7.73 -18.35 0.74
CA ARG A 103 8.81 -18.42 1.73
C ARG A 103 8.43 -17.81 3.07
N ALA A 104 7.59 -16.78 3.10
CA ALA A 104 7.06 -16.21 4.32
C ALA A 104 6.24 -17.25 5.10
N ARG A 105 5.33 -17.93 4.43
CA ARG A 105 4.51 -19.01 5.03
C ARG A 105 5.35 -20.17 5.55
N ALA A 106 6.43 -20.50 4.83
CA ALA A 106 7.40 -21.50 5.26
C ALA A 106 8.39 -20.98 6.34
N LYS A 107 8.27 -19.73 6.77
CA LYS A 107 9.20 -19.08 7.73
C LYS A 107 10.65 -19.08 7.25
N GLN A 108 10.87 -18.87 5.96
CA GLN A 108 12.16 -18.92 5.28
C GLN A 108 12.62 -17.59 4.70
N LEU A 109 12.00 -16.47 5.11
CA LEU A 109 12.45 -15.14 4.70
C LEU A 109 13.78 -14.78 5.38
N LYS A 110 14.66 -14.16 4.62
CA LYS A 110 15.89 -13.55 5.14
C LYS A 110 15.57 -12.22 5.84
N PRO A 111 16.38 -11.78 6.82
CA PRO A 111 16.12 -10.53 7.53
C PRO A 111 15.96 -9.30 6.65
N ASP A 112 16.75 -9.15 5.57
CA ASP A 112 16.65 -8.04 4.63
C ASP A 112 15.37 -8.08 3.78
N GLU A 113 14.70 -9.22 3.70
CA GLU A 113 13.44 -9.37 2.97
C GLU A 113 12.19 -8.92 3.74
N TYR A 114 12.31 -8.60 5.03
CA TYR A 114 11.21 -8.09 5.86
C TYR A 114 11.56 -6.86 6.70
N SER A 115 12.79 -6.36 6.66
CA SER A 115 13.25 -5.23 7.50
C SER A 115 13.61 -3.96 6.72
N THR A 116 13.60 -4.01 5.39
CA THR A 116 14.08 -2.93 4.51
C THR A 116 12.97 -2.10 3.89
N GLY A 117 11.73 -2.28 4.34
CA GLY A 117 10.57 -1.53 3.85
C GLY A 117 10.68 -0.03 4.15
N THR A 118 10.35 0.81 3.17
CA THR A 118 10.29 2.27 3.32
C THR A 118 8.86 2.78 3.41
N PHE A 119 7.90 1.99 2.99
CA PHE A 119 6.46 2.25 3.00
C PHE A 119 5.73 0.92 3.17
N THR A 120 4.62 0.91 3.88
CA THR A 120 3.85 -0.32 4.13
C THR A 120 2.47 -0.25 3.50
N LEU A 121 2.05 -1.36 2.91
CA LEU A 121 0.71 -1.60 2.39
C LEU A 121 0.03 -2.70 3.24
N SER A 122 -1.15 -2.40 3.78
CA SER A 122 -1.98 -3.37 4.48
C SER A 122 -3.33 -3.49 3.78
N ASN A 123 -3.68 -4.69 3.32
CA ASN A 123 -4.90 -4.93 2.57
C ASN A 123 -5.81 -5.91 3.33
N LEU A 124 -6.99 -5.45 3.71
CA LEU A 124 -8.07 -6.26 4.30
C LEU A 124 -9.29 -6.36 3.38
N GLY A 125 -9.14 -6.00 2.12
CA GLY A 125 -10.22 -6.02 1.15
C GLY A 125 -10.82 -7.42 0.93
N MET A 126 -9.99 -8.48 0.98
CA MET A 126 -10.44 -9.85 0.87
C MET A 126 -11.36 -10.30 2.03
N PHE A 127 -11.31 -9.60 3.16
CA PHE A 127 -12.20 -9.86 4.31
C PHE A 127 -13.48 -9.03 4.28
N GLY A 128 -13.69 -8.25 3.23
CA GLY A 128 -14.89 -7.41 3.08
C GLY A 128 -14.94 -6.21 4.02
N VAL A 129 -13.79 -5.75 4.51
CA VAL A 129 -13.70 -4.59 5.42
C VAL A 129 -14.05 -3.32 4.68
N ASP A 130 -14.92 -2.48 5.25
CA ASP A 130 -15.36 -1.22 4.66
C ASP A 130 -14.28 -0.13 4.71
N ARG A 131 -13.59 -0.04 5.83
CA ARG A 131 -12.45 0.85 6.07
C ARG A 131 -11.74 0.45 7.35
N PHE A 132 -10.46 0.77 7.45
CA PHE A 132 -9.68 0.62 8.68
C PHE A 132 -8.47 1.54 8.66
N ASP A 133 -7.91 1.77 9.83
CA ASP A 133 -6.62 2.43 9.99
C ASP A 133 -5.58 1.41 10.43
N ALA A 134 -4.43 1.44 9.80
CA ALA A 134 -3.32 0.57 10.17
C ALA A 134 -2.35 1.29 11.12
N ILE A 135 -1.65 0.51 11.92
CA ILE A 135 -0.62 1.02 12.84
C ILE A 135 0.67 1.24 12.05
N LEU A 136 1.23 2.45 12.15
CA LEU A 136 2.48 2.80 11.49
C LEU A 136 3.65 2.01 12.09
N PRO A 137 4.39 1.23 11.27
CA PRO A 137 5.59 0.55 11.73
C PRO A 137 6.69 1.54 12.13
N PRO A 138 7.47 1.24 13.16
CA PRO A 138 8.61 2.08 13.53
C PRO A 138 9.61 2.24 12.37
N GLY A 139 10.18 3.44 12.24
CA GLY A 139 11.20 3.72 11.24
C GLY A 139 10.69 4.01 9.83
N THR A 140 9.39 4.04 9.62
CA THR A 140 8.76 4.43 8.34
C THR A 140 7.84 5.63 8.53
N GLY A 141 7.57 6.36 7.45
CA GLY A 141 6.76 7.58 7.50
C GLY A 141 5.27 7.35 7.27
N ALA A 142 4.89 6.30 6.56
CA ALA A 142 3.49 6.08 6.18
C ALA A 142 3.14 4.60 5.99
N ILE A 143 1.87 4.29 6.23
CA ILE A 143 1.23 3.01 5.94
C ILE A 143 -0.13 3.25 5.28
N LEU A 144 -0.39 2.53 4.19
CA LEU A 144 -1.65 2.57 3.46
C LEU A 144 -2.52 1.37 3.82
N ALA A 145 -3.69 1.65 4.38
CA ALA A 145 -4.74 0.67 4.62
C ALA A 145 -5.70 0.62 3.42
N VAL A 146 -5.90 -0.55 2.85
CA VAL A 146 -6.76 -0.77 1.68
C VAL A 146 -7.94 -1.66 2.08
N ALA A 147 -9.15 -1.17 1.89
CA ALA A 147 -10.39 -1.89 2.18
C ALA A 147 -10.97 -2.56 0.92
N ALA A 148 -12.15 -3.13 1.04
CA ALA A 148 -12.82 -3.83 -0.06
C ALA A 148 -13.28 -2.87 -1.16
N SER A 149 -13.10 -3.29 -2.42
CA SER A 149 -13.74 -2.64 -3.57
C SER A 149 -15.17 -3.17 -3.73
N ARG A 150 -16.16 -2.27 -3.76
CA ARG A 150 -17.57 -2.63 -3.80
C ARG A 150 -18.35 -1.78 -4.81
N PRO A 151 -19.41 -2.35 -5.43
CA PRO A 151 -20.39 -1.53 -6.15
C PRO A 151 -21.02 -0.52 -5.19
N THR A 152 -21.01 0.75 -5.58
CA THR A 152 -21.47 1.86 -4.75
C THR A 152 -22.29 2.81 -5.62
N VAL A 153 -23.44 3.25 -5.11
CA VAL A 153 -24.25 4.28 -5.77
C VAL A 153 -23.56 5.62 -5.60
N VAL A 154 -23.29 6.30 -6.72
CA VAL A 154 -22.60 7.59 -6.73
C VAL A 154 -23.44 8.64 -7.47
N ALA A 155 -23.37 9.87 -6.98
CA ALA A 155 -23.98 11.02 -7.64
C ALA A 155 -22.99 11.66 -8.61
N GLY A 156 -23.41 11.90 -9.85
CA GLY A 156 -22.68 12.68 -10.81
C GLY A 156 -22.76 14.18 -10.52
N LYS A 157 -21.87 14.97 -11.09
CA LYS A 157 -21.87 16.44 -10.97
C LYS A 157 -23.13 17.08 -11.56
N ASP A 158 -23.76 16.42 -12.51
CA ASP A 158 -25.03 16.82 -13.16
C ASP A 158 -26.28 16.34 -12.40
N GLY A 159 -26.10 15.72 -11.22
CA GLY A 159 -27.19 15.14 -10.42
C GLY A 159 -27.61 13.74 -10.87
N SER A 160 -26.96 13.14 -11.87
CA SER A 160 -27.22 11.76 -12.29
C SER A 160 -26.79 10.77 -11.19
N ILE A 161 -27.42 9.59 -11.20
CA ILE A 161 -27.09 8.49 -10.32
C ILE A 161 -26.51 7.35 -11.13
N SER A 162 -25.37 6.82 -10.71
CA SER A 162 -24.75 5.67 -11.34
C SER A 162 -24.17 4.71 -10.31
N VAL A 163 -23.81 3.51 -10.73
CA VAL A 163 -23.12 2.54 -9.88
C VAL A 163 -21.67 2.43 -10.36
N LYS A 164 -20.73 2.66 -9.44
CA LYS A 164 -19.30 2.50 -9.67
C LYS A 164 -18.71 1.64 -8.57
N ARG A 165 -17.63 0.96 -8.89
CA ARG A 165 -16.86 0.26 -7.87
C ARG A 165 -15.98 1.26 -7.14
N GLN A 166 -16.05 1.24 -5.82
CA GLN A 166 -15.26 2.15 -4.96
C GLN A 166 -14.58 1.38 -3.84
N MET A 167 -13.42 1.87 -3.47
CA MET A 167 -12.55 1.34 -2.44
C MET A 167 -12.12 2.47 -1.51
N GLN A 168 -12.29 2.28 -0.21
CA GLN A 168 -11.78 3.21 0.78
C GLN A 168 -10.32 2.88 1.08
N VAL A 169 -9.47 3.89 1.08
CA VAL A 169 -8.08 3.79 1.53
C VAL A 169 -7.83 4.82 2.63
N ASN A 170 -7.00 4.48 3.60
CA ASN A 170 -6.60 5.36 4.69
C ASN A 170 -5.08 5.35 4.80
N LEU A 171 -4.47 6.52 4.72
CA LEU A 171 -3.03 6.70 4.91
C LEU A 171 -2.78 7.21 6.33
N THR A 172 -2.03 6.43 7.11
CA THR A 172 -1.55 6.86 8.42
C THR A 172 -0.11 7.34 8.28
N CYS A 173 0.16 8.56 8.72
CA CYS A 173 1.43 9.25 8.51
C CYS A 173 2.05 9.72 9.82
N ASP A 174 3.37 9.71 9.86
CA ASP A 174 4.16 10.41 10.88
C ASP A 174 4.13 11.92 10.61
N HIS A 175 3.47 12.68 11.48
CA HIS A 175 3.30 14.13 11.30
C HIS A 175 4.59 14.94 11.50
N ARG A 176 5.64 14.33 11.95
CA ARG A 176 6.97 14.97 12.00
C ARG A 176 7.60 15.08 10.62
N THR A 177 7.21 14.20 9.69
CA THR A 177 7.78 14.07 8.35
C THR A 177 6.78 14.47 7.26
N ILE A 178 5.52 14.06 7.39
CA ILE A 178 4.48 14.19 6.35
C ILE A 178 3.38 15.10 6.86
N TYR A 179 2.95 16.04 6.03
CA TYR A 179 1.84 16.93 6.33
C TYR A 179 0.57 16.56 5.58
N GLY A 180 -0.57 17.10 6.01
CA GLY A 180 -1.86 16.78 5.43
C GLY A 180 -1.95 16.97 3.92
N ALA A 181 -1.35 18.06 3.40
CA ALA A 181 -1.33 18.34 1.97
C ALA A 181 -0.51 17.30 1.18
N ASP A 182 0.62 16.83 1.73
CA ASP A 182 1.45 15.79 1.11
C ASP A 182 0.68 14.47 1.02
N ALA A 183 0.02 14.07 2.12
CA ALA A 183 -0.79 12.87 2.19
C ALA A 183 -1.98 12.92 1.23
N ALA A 184 -2.68 14.04 1.17
CA ALA A 184 -3.82 14.23 0.27
C ALA A 184 -3.39 14.20 -1.20
N ALA A 185 -2.27 14.84 -1.55
CA ALA A 185 -1.73 14.82 -2.90
C ALA A 185 -1.29 13.41 -3.34
N PHE A 186 -0.71 12.63 -2.43
CA PHE A 186 -0.35 11.23 -2.68
C PHE A 186 -1.59 10.37 -3.00
N LEU A 187 -2.68 10.55 -2.27
CA LEU A 187 -3.90 9.74 -2.43
C LEU A 187 -4.72 10.11 -3.68
N LYS A 188 -4.57 11.30 -4.20
CA LYS A 188 -5.29 11.80 -5.39
C LYS A 188 -4.75 11.21 -6.69
#